data_3f84b6c477c0df25ecb08046656c659b
#
_entry.id   3f84b6c477c0df25ecb08046656c659b
#
_cell.length_a   1.000
_cell.length_b   1.000
_cell.length_c   1.000
_cell.angle_alpha   90.00
_cell.angle_beta   90.00
_cell.angle_gamma   90.00
#
_symmetry.space_group_name_H-M   'P 1'
#
loop_
_entity.id
_entity.type
_entity.pdbx_description
1 polymer ?
#
loop_
_entity_poly.entity_id
_entity_poly.type
_entity_poly.pdbx_seq_one_letter_code
_entity_poly.pdbx_strand_id
1 'polypeptide(L)'
;MLNSSNYNPDVLSCIANLSSDEVFTPPKLVNRILDLLPVELWSDSKATFLDPGCKSGVFLREIAKRFDKGLEKQIPNRQKRMNHIFKNQLYGLAITQLTALLSRRSVYCSKTANGQYSVCEVFDDSQGNIRFGRVEHTWKSGRCEFCGVSEGAYERG
;
A
#
# COMPACT_ATOMS: atom_id res chain seq x y z
N MET A 1 9.21 -24.17 -33.62
CA MET A 1 9.20 -22.76 -33.19
C MET A 1 8.74 -22.74 -31.73
N LEU A 2 9.68 -22.59 -30.79
CA LEU A 2 9.41 -22.53 -29.36
C LEU A 2 8.97 -21.10 -29.05
N ASN A 3 7.68 -20.91 -28.75
CA ASN A 3 7.19 -19.68 -28.16
C ASN A 3 7.79 -19.56 -26.75
N SER A 4 8.93 -18.87 -26.64
CA SER A 4 9.42 -18.40 -25.37
C SER A 4 8.52 -17.23 -24.92
N SER A 5 7.40 -17.53 -24.27
CA SER A 5 6.75 -16.53 -23.43
C SER A 5 7.82 -16.13 -22.41
N ASN A 6 8.36 -14.91 -22.55
CA ASN A 6 9.21 -14.30 -21.53
C ASN A 6 8.37 -14.17 -20.25
N TYR A 7 8.39 -15.25 -19.45
CA TYR A 7 7.89 -15.20 -18.09
C TYR A 7 8.88 -14.33 -17.31
N ASN A 8 8.53 -13.08 -17.19
CA ASN A 8 9.23 -12.15 -16.29
C ASN A 8 8.43 -12.18 -14.98
N PRO A 9 8.83 -13.02 -13.99
CA PRO A 9 8.10 -13.07 -12.74
C PRO A 9 8.20 -11.68 -12.10
N ASP A 10 7.05 -11.09 -11.80
CA ASP A 10 6.99 -9.89 -10.97
C ASP A 10 7.79 -10.18 -9.68
N VAL A 11 8.69 -9.26 -9.31
CA VAL A 11 9.50 -9.36 -8.10
C VAL A 11 8.63 -9.66 -6.87
N LEU A 12 7.40 -9.15 -6.84
CA LEU A 12 6.43 -9.42 -5.78
C LEU A 12 5.97 -10.89 -5.77
N SER A 13 5.84 -11.53 -6.93
CA SER A 13 5.53 -12.96 -7.03
C SER A 13 6.70 -13.83 -6.54
N CYS A 14 7.94 -13.39 -6.77
CA CYS A 14 9.13 -14.07 -6.23
C CYS A 14 9.21 -13.93 -4.71
N ILE A 15 8.89 -12.76 -4.16
CA ILE A 15 8.88 -12.52 -2.70
C ILE A 15 7.74 -13.31 -2.03
N ALA A 16 6.57 -13.41 -2.67
CA ALA A 16 5.44 -14.21 -2.17
C ALA A 16 5.79 -15.70 -2.03
N ASN A 17 6.64 -16.21 -2.93
CA ASN A 17 7.14 -17.59 -2.86
C ASN A 17 8.17 -17.81 -1.74
N LEU A 18 8.77 -16.75 -1.21
CA LEU A 18 9.78 -16.81 -0.14
C LEU A 18 9.15 -16.66 1.26
N SER A 19 7.97 -16.03 1.38
CA SER A 19 7.20 -15.95 2.61
C SER A 19 5.92 -16.78 2.45
N SER A 20 5.86 -17.90 3.13
CA SER A 20 4.80 -18.92 2.96
C SER A 20 3.36 -18.46 3.25
N ASP A 21 3.15 -17.25 3.77
CA ASP A 21 1.85 -16.80 4.25
C ASP A 21 1.32 -15.51 3.59
N GLU A 22 2.06 -14.86 2.67
CA GLU A 22 1.65 -13.60 2.08
C GLU A 22 1.26 -13.72 0.60
N VAL A 23 -0.05 -13.77 0.33
CA VAL A 23 -0.57 -13.66 -1.04
C VAL A 23 -0.65 -12.18 -1.44
N PHE A 24 0.05 -11.82 -2.52
CA PHE A 24 -0.03 -10.49 -3.12
C PHE A 24 -1.09 -10.46 -4.22
N THR A 25 -2.01 -9.50 -4.12
CA THR A 25 -3.09 -9.37 -5.10
C THR A 25 -2.54 -8.76 -6.40
N PRO A 26 -2.68 -9.42 -7.56
CA PRO A 26 -2.20 -8.88 -8.82
C PRO A 26 -2.91 -7.57 -9.21
N PRO A 27 -2.22 -6.60 -9.85
CA PRO A 27 -2.80 -5.31 -10.24
C PRO A 27 -4.06 -5.45 -11.10
N LYS A 28 -4.14 -6.48 -11.95
CA LYS A 28 -5.33 -6.76 -12.78
C LYS A 28 -6.57 -7.03 -11.93
N LEU A 29 -6.41 -7.81 -10.85
CA LEU A 29 -7.53 -8.11 -9.94
C LEU A 29 -7.91 -6.87 -9.12
N VAL A 30 -6.92 -6.13 -8.61
CA VAL A 30 -7.15 -4.87 -7.90
C VAL A 30 -7.95 -3.90 -8.77
N ASN A 31 -7.58 -3.71 -10.03
CA ASN A 31 -8.29 -2.81 -10.93
C ASN A 31 -9.73 -3.26 -11.17
N ARG A 32 -10.00 -4.57 -11.32
CA ARG A 32 -11.38 -5.09 -11.43
C ARG A 32 -12.22 -4.80 -10.18
N ILE A 33 -11.62 -4.89 -9.00
CA ILE A 33 -12.31 -4.53 -7.74
C ILE A 33 -12.60 -3.03 -7.69
N LEU A 34 -11.62 -2.19 -8.04
CA LEU A 34 -11.77 -0.74 -8.05
C LEU A 34 -12.78 -0.25 -9.13
N ASP A 35 -12.99 -1.03 -10.20
CA ASP A 35 -13.98 -0.74 -11.24
C ASP A 35 -15.42 -0.90 -10.75
N LEU A 36 -15.64 -1.54 -9.59
CA LEU A 36 -16.95 -1.64 -8.94
C LEU A 36 -17.35 -0.35 -8.20
N LEU A 37 -16.39 0.56 -7.97
CA LEU A 37 -16.65 1.83 -7.28
C LEU A 37 -17.19 2.87 -8.28
N PRO A 38 -18.04 3.82 -7.82
CA PRO A 38 -18.54 4.90 -8.64
C PRO A 38 -17.42 5.73 -9.28
N VAL A 39 -17.55 6.05 -10.57
CA VAL A 39 -16.52 6.78 -11.32
C VAL A 39 -16.29 8.19 -10.78
N GLU A 40 -17.35 8.81 -10.24
CA GLU A 40 -17.33 10.15 -9.64
C GLU A 40 -16.39 10.25 -8.45
N LEU A 41 -16.20 9.15 -7.74
CA LEU A 41 -15.31 9.05 -6.59
C LEU A 41 -13.88 9.48 -6.91
N TRP A 42 -13.40 9.16 -8.12
CA TRP A 42 -12.03 9.49 -8.55
C TRP A 42 -11.80 10.98 -8.79
N SER A 43 -12.87 11.75 -8.88
CA SER A 43 -12.85 13.22 -9.01
C SER A 43 -13.15 13.95 -7.70
N ASP A 44 -13.40 13.22 -6.61
CA ASP A 44 -13.64 13.81 -5.29
C ASP A 44 -12.31 14.02 -4.55
N SER A 45 -11.90 15.27 -4.40
CA SER A 45 -10.70 15.64 -3.66
C SER A 45 -10.78 15.43 -2.14
N LYS A 46 -11.97 15.10 -1.61
CA LYS A 46 -12.19 14.83 -0.19
C LYS A 46 -12.31 13.34 0.13
N ALA A 47 -12.49 12.50 -0.87
CA ALA A 47 -12.58 11.06 -0.68
C ALA A 47 -11.26 10.51 -0.13
N THR A 48 -11.36 9.63 0.86
CA THR A 48 -10.20 9.00 1.51
C THR A 48 -10.30 7.48 1.44
N PHE A 49 -9.14 6.83 1.34
CA PHE A 49 -9.04 5.37 1.34
C PHE A 49 -8.08 4.91 2.42
N LEU A 50 -8.50 3.92 3.16
CA LEU A 50 -7.67 3.18 4.09
C LEU A 50 -7.53 1.72 3.62
N ASP A 51 -6.28 1.28 3.44
CA ASP A 51 -5.94 -0.13 3.25
C ASP A 51 -5.38 -0.66 4.58
N PRO A 52 -6.16 -1.40 5.38
CA PRO A 52 -5.75 -1.85 6.71
C PRO A 52 -4.78 -3.03 6.68
N GLY A 53 -4.46 -3.56 5.51
CA GLY A 53 -3.49 -4.64 5.30
C GLY A 53 -2.72 -4.44 4.01
N CYS A 54 -2.06 -3.27 3.88
CA CYS A 54 -1.57 -2.76 2.59
C CYS A 54 -0.44 -3.57 1.95
N LYS A 55 0.12 -4.57 2.64
CA LYS A 55 1.14 -5.51 2.13
C LYS A 55 2.15 -4.87 1.16
N SER A 56 1.96 -5.07 -0.16
CA SER A 56 2.81 -4.47 -1.20
C SER A 56 2.32 -3.10 -1.69
N GLY A 57 1.21 -2.56 -1.16
CA GLY A 57 0.65 -1.26 -1.52
C GLY A 57 -0.01 -1.19 -2.91
N VAL A 58 -0.31 -2.32 -3.53
CA VAL A 58 -0.86 -2.35 -4.90
C VAL A 58 -2.21 -1.65 -4.97
N PHE A 59 -3.11 -1.85 -3.98
CA PHE A 59 -4.39 -1.14 -3.92
C PHE A 59 -4.17 0.37 -3.86
N LEU A 60 -3.37 0.85 -2.93
CA LEU A 60 -3.09 2.29 -2.76
C LEU A 60 -2.45 2.89 -4.03
N ARG A 61 -1.55 2.15 -4.68
CA ARG A 61 -0.94 2.59 -5.93
C ARG A 61 -1.95 2.72 -7.08
N GLU A 62 -2.83 1.74 -7.26
CA GLU A 62 -3.84 1.79 -8.32
C GLU A 62 -4.92 2.86 -8.03
N ILE A 63 -5.27 3.08 -6.77
CA ILE A 63 -6.13 4.18 -6.33
C ILE A 63 -5.46 5.54 -6.64
N ALA A 64 -4.16 5.70 -6.31
CA ALA A 64 -3.41 6.93 -6.61
C ALA A 64 -3.45 7.28 -8.09
N LYS A 65 -3.30 6.29 -8.99
CA LYS A 65 -3.37 6.50 -10.45
C LYS A 65 -4.75 6.99 -10.89
N ARG A 66 -5.81 6.48 -10.27
CA ARG A 66 -7.19 6.90 -10.59
C ARG A 66 -7.44 8.33 -10.13
N PHE A 67 -7.01 8.69 -8.93
CA PHE A 67 -7.08 10.06 -8.43
C PHE A 67 -6.21 11.03 -9.25
N ASP A 68 -4.98 10.61 -9.64
CA ASP A 68 -4.12 11.47 -10.48
C ASP A 68 -4.86 11.89 -11.77
N LYS A 69 -5.55 10.96 -12.41
CA LYS A 69 -6.35 11.23 -13.60
C LYS A 69 -7.63 12.00 -13.29
N GLY A 70 -8.36 11.60 -12.25
CA GLY A 70 -9.68 12.18 -11.91
C GLY A 70 -9.59 13.61 -11.39
N LEU A 71 -8.51 13.96 -10.68
CA LEU A 71 -8.30 15.30 -10.11
C LEU A 71 -7.52 16.26 -11.03
N GLU A 72 -7.14 15.85 -12.24
CA GLU A 72 -6.32 16.65 -13.12
C GLU A 72 -6.92 18.03 -13.43
N LYS A 73 -8.23 18.12 -13.63
CA LYS A 73 -8.92 19.38 -13.88
C LYS A 73 -8.99 20.29 -12.65
N GLN A 74 -9.13 19.71 -11.44
CA GLN A 74 -9.24 20.47 -10.19
C GLN A 74 -7.87 20.92 -9.68
N ILE A 75 -6.86 20.07 -9.85
CA ILE A 75 -5.48 20.34 -9.41
C ILE A 75 -4.55 20.11 -10.62
N PRO A 76 -4.43 21.08 -11.56
CA PRO A 76 -3.69 20.90 -12.79
C PRO A 76 -2.19 20.65 -12.58
N ASN A 77 -1.60 21.27 -11.56
CA ASN A 77 -0.19 21.04 -11.24
C ASN A 77 -0.02 19.62 -10.67
N ARG A 78 0.70 18.78 -11.40
CA ARG A 78 0.86 17.36 -11.05
C ARG A 78 1.53 17.14 -9.69
N GLN A 79 2.55 17.93 -9.36
CA GLN A 79 3.24 17.77 -8.07
C GLN A 79 2.30 18.13 -6.91
N LYS A 80 1.55 19.23 -7.01
CA LYS A 80 0.53 19.59 -6.01
C LYS A 80 -0.55 18.51 -5.89
N ARG A 81 -0.96 17.92 -7.02
CA ARG A 81 -1.94 16.83 -7.06
C ARG A 81 -1.40 15.58 -6.39
N MET A 82 -0.16 15.16 -6.67
CA MET A 82 0.49 14.04 -5.99
C MET A 82 0.60 14.28 -4.47
N ASN A 83 1.08 15.45 -4.08
CA ASN A 83 1.16 15.82 -2.67
C ASN A 83 -0.21 15.76 -1.98
N HIS A 84 -1.26 16.25 -2.64
CA HIS A 84 -2.63 16.19 -2.13
C HIS A 84 -3.12 14.75 -1.95
N ILE A 85 -2.99 13.91 -2.99
CA ILE A 85 -3.44 12.52 -2.98
C ILE A 85 -2.75 11.74 -1.86
N PHE A 86 -1.43 11.78 -1.79
CA PHE A 86 -0.68 11.00 -0.82
C PHE A 86 -0.81 11.51 0.62
N LYS A 87 -0.91 12.81 0.84
CA LYS A 87 -1.03 13.38 2.18
C LYS A 87 -2.44 13.29 2.74
N ASN A 88 -3.47 13.45 1.89
CA ASN A 88 -4.82 13.67 2.36
C ASN A 88 -5.83 12.56 2.02
N GLN A 89 -5.53 11.71 1.03
CA GLN A 89 -6.52 10.76 0.53
C GLN A 89 -6.15 9.29 0.75
N LEU A 90 -4.86 8.95 0.86
CA LEU A 90 -4.41 7.57 0.93
C LEU A 90 -3.76 7.25 2.27
N TYR A 91 -4.24 6.18 2.88
CA TYR A 91 -3.76 5.67 4.17
C TYR A 91 -3.56 4.16 4.09
N GLY A 92 -2.49 3.66 4.68
CA GLY A 92 -2.19 2.24 4.72
C GLY A 92 -1.64 1.81 6.07
N LEU A 93 -2.02 0.61 6.50
CA LEU A 93 -1.45 -0.05 7.66
C LEU A 93 -0.73 -1.31 7.21
N ALA A 94 0.54 -1.41 7.55
CA ALA A 94 1.34 -2.60 7.29
C ALA A 94 1.42 -3.47 8.55
N ILE A 95 1.38 -4.78 8.38
CA ILE A 95 1.42 -5.75 9.48
C ILE A 95 2.86 -6.03 9.89
N THR A 96 3.81 -5.93 8.96
CA THR A 96 5.24 -6.14 9.21
C THR A 96 6.06 -4.96 8.71
N GLN A 97 7.28 -4.81 9.22
CA GLN A 97 8.21 -3.80 8.75
C GLN A 97 8.56 -3.98 7.27
N LEU A 98 8.71 -5.24 6.81
CA LEU A 98 9.00 -5.56 5.43
C LEU A 98 7.87 -5.08 4.50
N THR A 99 6.62 -5.41 4.83
CA THR A 99 5.45 -4.98 4.03
C THR A 99 5.26 -3.46 4.05
N ALA A 100 5.61 -2.78 5.15
CA ALA A 100 5.64 -1.32 5.19
C ALA A 100 6.64 -0.73 4.19
N LEU A 101 7.85 -1.28 4.13
CA LEU A 101 8.89 -0.84 3.19
C LEU A 101 8.50 -1.13 1.73
N LEU A 102 7.92 -2.31 1.45
CA LEU A 102 7.44 -2.66 0.12
C LEU A 102 6.32 -1.74 -0.33
N SER A 103 5.35 -1.50 0.55
CA SER A 103 4.22 -0.62 0.27
C SER A 103 4.67 0.82 0.00
N ARG A 104 5.56 1.39 0.82
CA ARG A 104 6.13 2.72 0.58
C ARG A 104 6.87 2.80 -0.76
N ARG A 105 7.69 1.81 -1.10
CA ARG A 105 8.36 1.76 -2.41
C ARG A 105 7.39 1.69 -3.58
N SER A 106 6.30 0.94 -3.43
CA SER A 106 5.27 0.81 -4.44
C SER A 106 4.46 2.10 -4.63
N VAL A 107 4.19 2.82 -3.55
CA VAL A 107 3.31 4.00 -3.51
C VAL A 107 4.10 5.30 -3.66
N TYR A 108 5.19 5.48 -2.89
CA TYR A 108 5.99 6.71 -2.89
C TYR A 108 7.21 6.67 -3.81
N CYS A 109 7.49 5.55 -4.48
CA CYS A 109 8.72 5.29 -5.22
C CYS A 109 9.99 5.33 -4.34
N SER A 110 9.85 5.37 -3.03
CA SER A 110 10.92 5.46 -2.04
C SER A 110 10.60 4.61 -0.80
N LYS A 111 11.62 4.09 -0.12
CA LYS A 111 11.44 3.37 1.16
C LYS A 111 10.98 4.29 2.30
N THR A 112 11.19 5.59 2.17
CA THR A 112 10.80 6.63 3.14
C THR A 112 9.93 7.67 2.46
N ALA A 113 8.84 8.06 3.12
CA ALA A 113 7.87 9.01 2.57
C ALA A 113 8.47 10.41 2.33
N ASN A 114 9.39 10.84 3.19
CA ASN A 114 10.14 12.10 3.10
C ASN A 114 11.51 11.94 2.42
N GLY A 115 11.75 10.83 1.72
CA GLY A 115 13.04 10.58 1.05
C GLY A 115 13.23 11.42 -0.20
N GLN A 116 14.48 11.69 -0.56
CA GLN A 116 14.89 12.47 -1.74
C GLN A 116 14.20 12.02 -3.04
N TYR A 117 13.87 10.74 -3.17
CA TYR A 117 13.24 10.16 -4.36
C TYR A 117 11.75 9.90 -4.19
N SER A 118 11.14 10.40 -3.10
CA SER A 118 9.70 10.28 -2.91
C SER A 118 8.94 11.12 -3.93
N VAL A 119 7.88 10.55 -4.49
CA VAL A 119 6.96 11.30 -5.36
C VAL A 119 6.09 12.30 -4.60
N CYS A 120 6.06 12.22 -3.27
CA CYS A 120 5.37 13.15 -2.38
C CYS A 120 6.40 13.93 -1.57
N GLU A 121 6.33 15.25 -1.66
CA GLU A 121 7.34 16.16 -1.09
C GLU A 121 6.92 16.80 0.24
N VAL A 122 5.73 16.46 0.75
CA VAL A 122 5.10 17.16 1.90
C VAL A 122 5.00 16.32 3.16
N PHE A 123 5.68 15.19 3.22
CA PHE A 123 5.76 14.41 4.44
C PHE A 123 6.95 14.87 5.30
N ASP A 124 6.70 15.00 6.59
CA ASP A 124 7.72 15.37 7.58
C ASP A 124 8.42 14.14 8.17
N ASP A 125 7.76 12.98 8.14
CA ASP A 125 8.27 11.73 8.69
C ASP A 125 8.52 10.66 7.62
N SER A 126 9.30 9.65 7.98
CA SER A 126 9.73 8.59 7.06
C SER A 126 8.64 7.60 6.68
N GLN A 127 7.56 7.50 7.43
CA GLN A 127 6.46 6.57 7.17
C GLN A 127 5.37 7.19 6.29
N GLY A 128 5.15 8.50 6.44
CA GLY A 128 4.01 9.18 5.84
C GLY A 128 2.70 8.57 6.30
N ASN A 129 1.79 8.33 5.37
CA ASN A 129 0.50 7.71 5.66
C ASN A 129 0.50 6.17 5.54
N ILE A 130 1.65 5.54 5.19
CA ILE A 130 1.79 4.08 5.19
C ILE A 130 2.54 3.69 6.45
N ARG A 131 1.79 3.34 7.48
CA ARG A 131 2.32 3.17 8.82
C ARG A 131 2.49 1.69 9.18
N PHE A 132 3.55 1.44 9.90
CA PHE A 132 3.78 0.22 10.65
C PHE A 132 4.06 0.61 12.10
N GLY A 133 3.29 0.04 13.00
CA GLY A 133 3.54 0.12 14.43
C GLY A 133 3.33 -1.26 15.03
N ARG A 134 4.31 -1.73 15.78
CA ARG A 134 4.14 -2.97 16.52
C ARG A 134 3.12 -2.72 17.61
N VAL A 135 2.03 -3.49 17.59
CA VAL A 135 0.97 -3.41 18.61
C VAL A 135 1.38 -4.27 19.80
N GLU A 136 1.38 -3.70 20.99
CA GLU A 136 1.57 -4.47 22.19
C GLU A 136 0.31 -5.33 22.45
N HIS A 137 0.53 -6.60 22.78
CA HIS A 137 -0.53 -7.54 23.07
C HIS A 137 -0.55 -7.91 24.56
N THR A 138 -1.75 -8.12 25.09
CA THR A 138 -1.93 -8.63 26.45
C THR A 138 -2.04 -10.16 26.39
N TRP A 139 -1.00 -10.86 26.82
CA TRP A 139 -0.89 -12.29 26.71
C TRP A 139 -1.57 -13.00 27.88
N LYS A 140 -2.43 -14.00 27.59
CA LYS A 140 -3.03 -14.90 28.53
C LYS A 140 -2.98 -16.33 27.97
N SER A 141 -2.29 -17.21 28.67
CA SER A 141 -2.10 -18.60 28.21
C SER A 141 -1.56 -18.74 26.79
N GLY A 142 -0.57 -17.87 26.40
CA GLY A 142 0.08 -17.88 25.09
C GLY A 142 -0.76 -17.33 23.93
N ARG A 143 -1.88 -16.66 24.23
CA ARG A 143 -2.73 -15.96 23.24
C ARG A 143 -3.08 -14.56 23.72
N CYS A 144 -3.21 -13.65 22.77
CA CYS A 144 -3.69 -12.30 23.08
C CYS A 144 -5.16 -12.35 23.52
N GLU A 145 -5.47 -11.70 24.65
CA GLU A 145 -6.82 -11.64 25.23
C GLU A 145 -7.83 -10.92 24.32
N PHE A 146 -7.37 -9.99 23.48
CA PHE A 146 -8.22 -9.17 22.62
C PHE A 146 -8.37 -9.70 21.19
N CYS A 147 -7.28 -10.10 20.52
CA CYS A 147 -7.32 -10.51 19.11
C CYS A 147 -7.10 -12.02 18.90
N GLY A 148 -6.75 -12.77 19.95
CA GLY A 148 -6.58 -14.22 19.88
C GLY A 148 -5.31 -14.71 19.20
N VAL A 149 -4.45 -13.82 18.68
CA VAL A 149 -3.17 -14.21 18.05
C VAL A 149 -2.29 -14.95 19.06
N SER A 150 -1.58 -15.99 18.63
CA SER A 150 -0.61 -16.68 19.49
C SER A 150 0.69 -15.88 19.61
N GLU A 151 1.31 -15.92 20.79
CA GLU A 151 2.58 -15.24 21.06
C GLU A 151 3.68 -15.64 20.07
N GLY A 152 3.83 -16.94 19.78
CA GLY A 152 4.81 -17.44 18.80
C GLY A 152 4.50 -17.05 17.34
N ALA A 153 3.25 -16.74 16.98
CA ALA A 153 2.92 -16.19 15.67
C ALA A 153 3.28 -14.71 15.58
N TYR A 154 3.10 -13.97 16.67
CA TYR A 154 3.45 -12.55 16.77
C TYR A 154 4.95 -12.29 16.73
N GLU A 155 5.75 -13.13 17.38
CA GLU A 155 7.21 -13.00 17.39
C GLU A 155 7.87 -13.24 16.03
N ARG A 156 7.19 -13.94 15.11
CA ARG A 156 7.67 -14.23 13.75
C ARG A 156 7.39 -13.12 12.74
N GLY A 157 6.59 -12.11 13.10
CA GLY A 157 6.13 -11.02 12.21
C GLY A 157 7.04 -9.76 12.17
#